data_2f8eff4f6b8c752a819dfe29ac652e11
#
_entry.id   2f8eff4f6b8c752a819dfe29ac652e11
#
_cell.length_a   1.000
_cell.length_b   1.000
_cell.length_c   1.000
_cell.angle_alpha   90.00
_cell.angle_beta   90.00
_cell.angle_gamma   90.00
#
_symmetry.space_group_name_H-M   'P 1'
#
loop_
_entity.id
_entity.type
_entity.pdbx_description
1 polymer ?
#
loop_
_entity_poly.entity_id
_entity_poly.type
_entity_poly.pdbx_seq_one_letter_code
_entity_poly.pdbx_strand_id
1 'polypeptide(L)'
;MVDVVRRRGRGRAAQRHQLLGDAAAQYASMGWPVCLGAHPYRGTRAAREPGRACSCDRVGCPAPGAHPVSPAWQMQATVDLNTIQSWWETRPEANVILVTGRVFDVLDVPAAAGYAALERMEAAVGPVAVLGQDRMLFFVMTRGAPADEDEWWSSGLDCEPESVVAGLRWHCRDSYVVAPPSRFPGGVVARWLRPPHEHPLPDALRLLEYLVDACEA
;
A
#
# COMPACT_ATOMS: atom_id res chain seq x y z
N MET A 1 39.80 -4.08 -4.95
CA MET A 1 38.72 -4.36 -3.98
C MET A 1 37.50 -3.40 -4.09
N VAL A 2 37.70 -2.14 -4.47
CA VAL A 2 36.63 -1.12 -4.63
C VAL A 2 35.67 -1.41 -5.78
N ASP A 3 36.14 -1.98 -6.89
CA ASP A 3 35.33 -2.21 -8.12
C ASP A 3 34.32 -3.37 -7.99
N VAL A 4 34.66 -4.39 -7.22
CA VAL A 4 33.78 -5.56 -6.98
C VAL A 4 32.58 -5.17 -6.11
N VAL A 5 32.78 -4.27 -5.15
CA VAL A 5 31.69 -3.76 -4.28
C VAL A 5 30.72 -2.88 -5.08
N ARG A 6 31.22 -2.04 -6.01
CA ARG A 6 30.39 -1.22 -6.89
C ARG A 6 29.55 -2.05 -7.86
N ARG A 7 30.11 -3.13 -8.45
CA ARG A 7 29.38 -4.03 -9.36
C ARG A 7 28.28 -4.81 -8.65
N ARG A 8 28.52 -5.31 -7.43
CA ARG A 8 27.50 -5.98 -6.59
C ARG A 8 26.36 -5.05 -6.18
N GLY A 9 26.66 -3.78 -5.90
CA GLY A 9 25.65 -2.77 -5.56
C GLY A 9 24.73 -2.43 -6.73
N ARG A 10 25.27 -2.33 -7.96
CA ARG A 10 24.48 -2.04 -9.17
C ARG A 10 23.57 -3.21 -9.54
N GLY A 11 24.02 -4.45 -9.45
CA GLY A 11 23.19 -5.64 -9.69
C GLY A 11 21.99 -5.74 -8.75
N ARG A 12 22.22 -5.51 -7.45
CA ARG A 12 21.14 -5.51 -6.44
C ARG A 12 20.16 -4.35 -6.62
N ALA A 13 20.58 -3.21 -7.13
CA ALA A 13 19.69 -2.10 -7.44
C ALA A 13 18.82 -2.42 -8.66
N ALA A 14 19.41 -2.89 -9.75
CA ALA A 14 18.69 -3.28 -10.96
C ALA A 14 17.65 -4.38 -10.67
N GLN A 15 18.03 -5.43 -9.94
CA GLN A 15 17.10 -6.49 -9.54
C GLN A 15 15.93 -5.98 -8.70
N ARG A 16 16.16 -5.02 -7.80
CA ARG A 16 15.09 -4.42 -7.00
C ARG A 16 14.16 -3.52 -7.80
N HIS A 17 14.70 -2.81 -8.81
CA HIS A 17 13.90 -1.97 -9.69
C HIS A 17 12.95 -2.83 -10.55
N GLN A 18 13.46 -3.95 -11.03
CA GLN A 18 12.66 -4.94 -11.75
C GLN A 18 11.53 -5.49 -10.86
N LEU A 19 11.81 -5.80 -9.58
CA LEU A 19 10.80 -6.29 -8.64
C LEU A 19 9.62 -5.32 -8.42
N LEU A 20 9.82 -4.00 -8.46
CA LEU A 20 8.74 -3.02 -8.32
C LEU A 20 7.84 -3.00 -9.56
N GLY A 21 8.43 -2.97 -10.76
CA GLY A 21 7.69 -3.04 -12.02
C GLY A 21 6.94 -4.37 -12.17
N ASP A 22 7.59 -5.50 -11.87
CA ASP A 22 6.99 -6.83 -11.91
C ASP A 22 5.80 -6.94 -10.94
N ALA A 23 5.94 -6.41 -9.73
CA ALA A 23 4.85 -6.39 -8.76
C ALA A 23 3.68 -5.53 -9.24
N ALA A 24 3.95 -4.35 -9.79
CA ALA A 24 2.91 -3.49 -10.35
C ALA A 24 2.15 -4.18 -11.50
N ALA A 25 2.87 -4.86 -12.41
CA ALA A 25 2.27 -5.64 -13.48
C ALA A 25 1.44 -6.83 -12.94
N GLN A 26 1.92 -7.50 -11.90
CA GLN A 26 1.18 -8.59 -11.25
C GLN A 26 -0.14 -8.09 -10.64
N TYR A 27 -0.14 -6.94 -9.94
CA TYR A 27 -1.37 -6.36 -9.42
C TYR A 27 -2.35 -5.98 -10.52
N ALA A 28 -1.86 -5.35 -11.57
CA ALA A 28 -2.67 -4.99 -12.72
C ALA A 28 -3.29 -6.22 -13.41
N SER A 29 -2.56 -7.34 -13.51
CA SER A 29 -3.08 -8.60 -14.07
C SER A 29 -4.20 -9.21 -13.25
N MET A 30 -4.29 -8.88 -11.94
CA MET A 30 -5.42 -9.22 -11.08
C MET A 30 -6.58 -8.20 -11.16
N GLY A 31 -6.47 -7.19 -12.03
CA GLY A 31 -7.45 -6.12 -12.16
C GLY A 31 -7.32 -5.03 -11.09
N TRP A 32 -6.25 -5.01 -10.29
CA TRP A 32 -6.03 -4.02 -9.24
C TRP A 32 -5.39 -2.77 -9.82
N PRO A 33 -6.05 -1.59 -9.75
CA PRO A 33 -5.52 -0.37 -10.36
C PRO A 33 -4.27 0.12 -9.62
N VAL A 34 -3.19 0.37 -10.38
CA VAL A 34 -1.91 0.84 -9.85
C VAL A 34 -1.59 2.25 -10.35
N CYS A 35 -0.82 2.98 -9.55
CA CYS A 35 -0.15 4.19 -10.00
C CYS A 35 1.24 4.34 -9.36
N LEU A 36 2.04 5.28 -9.89
CA LEU A 36 3.39 5.54 -9.38
C LEU A 36 3.34 6.18 -8.00
N GLY A 37 4.05 5.58 -7.05
CA GLY A 37 4.28 6.11 -5.72
C GLY A 37 5.60 6.85 -5.58
N ALA A 38 5.63 7.89 -4.78
CA ALA A 38 6.88 8.48 -4.33
C ALA A 38 7.70 7.43 -3.58
N HIS A 39 9.03 7.57 -3.63
CA HIS A 39 9.96 6.70 -2.91
C HIS A 39 10.85 7.52 -1.96
N PRO A 40 11.33 6.94 -0.86
CA PRO A 40 12.25 7.64 0.02
C PRO A 40 13.62 7.76 -0.61
N TYR A 41 14.27 8.91 -0.46
CA TYR A 41 15.67 9.06 -0.84
C TYR A 41 16.59 8.26 0.08
N ARG A 42 17.64 7.68 -0.50
CA ARG A 42 18.63 6.92 0.26
C ARG A 42 19.76 7.83 0.75
N GLY A 43 20.06 7.72 2.04
CA GLY A 43 21.29 8.12 2.74
C GLY A 43 21.94 9.44 2.28
N THR A 44 22.77 9.37 1.26
CA THR A 44 23.63 10.47 0.84
C THR A 44 22.88 11.68 0.28
N ARG A 45 21.73 11.50 -0.38
CA ARG A 45 20.94 12.65 -0.90
C ARG A 45 20.14 13.29 0.23
N ALA A 46 19.49 12.49 1.08
CA ALA A 46 18.80 12.99 2.26
C ALA A 46 19.75 13.70 3.25
N ALA A 47 21.01 13.23 3.34
CA ALA A 47 22.03 13.89 4.17
C ALA A 47 22.55 15.21 3.56
N ARG A 48 22.54 15.35 2.23
CA ARG A 48 22.97 16.57 1.53
C ARG A 48 21.90 17.66 1.49
N GLU A 49 20.62 17.27 1.53
CA GLU A 49 19.47 18.17 1.46
C GLU A 49 18.55 17.90 2.65
N PRO A 50 18.86 18.41 3.85
CA PRO A 50 18.04 18.22 5.05
C PRO A 50 16.58 18.61 4.78
N GLY A 51 15.64 17.75 5.19
CA GLY A 51 14.22 17.96 4.97
C GLY A 51 13.65 17.45 3.64
N ARG A 52 14.51 17.02 2.69
CA ARG A 52 14.08 16.37 1.44
C ARG A 52 14.30 14.86 1.50
N ALA A 53 13.43 14.15 2.20
CA ALA A 53 13.53 12.70 2.39
C ALA A 53 12.78 11.89 1.33
N CYS A 54 12.03 12.54 0.42
CA CYS A 54 11.10 11.92 -0.52
C CYS A 54 11.34 12.38 -1.95
N SER A 55 11.10 11.51 -2.93
CA SER A 55 11.20 11.80 -4.36
C SER A 55 10.14 12.78 -4.88
N CYS A 56 9.17 13.19 -4.06
CA CYS A 56 8.26 14.28 -4.38
C CYS A 56 8.91 15.67 -4.28
N ASP A 57 10.16 15.74 -3.81
CA ASP A 57 10.97 16.95 -3.61
C ASP A 57 10.32 18.02 -2.70
N ARG A 58 9.25 17.65 -2.01
CA ARG A 58 8.60 18.52 -1.03
C ARG A 58 9.40 18.54 0.26
N VAL A 59 9.81 19.74 0.69
CA VAL A 59 10.47 19.95 1.99
C VAL A 59 9.49 19.56 3.10
N GLY A 60 9.95 18.72 4.05
CA GLY A 60 9.10 18.28 5.16
C GLY A 60 7.92 17.40 4.71
N CYS A 61 8.11 16.58 3.67
CA CYS A 61 7.09 15.62 3.25
C CYS A 61 6.60 14.78 4.46
N PRO A 62 5.30 14.82 4.82
CA PRO A 62 4.80 14.17 6.03
C PRO A 62 4.81 12.64 5.94
N ALA A 63 4.80 12.08 4.73
CA ALA A 63 4.73 10.64 4.48
C ALA A 63 5.72 10.21 3.37
N PRO A 64 7.04 10.27 3.61
CA PRO A 64 8.04 9.95 2.60
C PRO A 64 7.89 8.51 2.09
N GLY A 65 7.68 8.35 0.78
CA GLY A 65 7.48 7.05 0.15
C GLY A 65 6.08 6.45 0.29
N ALA A 66 5.14 7.14 0.93
CA ALA A 66 3.81 6.62 1.21
C ALA A 66 2.66 7.40 0.54
N HIS A 67 2.92 7.99 -0.63
CA HIS A 67 1.89 8.72 -1.37
C HIS A 67 2.12 8.65 -2.88
N PRO A 68 1.08 8.88 -3.72
CA PRO A 68 1.21 8.98 -5.16
C PRO A 68 2.16 10.12 -5.58
N VAL A 69 2.83 9.95 -6.71
CA VAL A 69 3.68 11.01 -7.31
C VAL A 69 2.82 12.15 -7.87
N SER A 70 1.69 11.83 -8.47
CA SER A 70 0.79 12.79 -9.11
C SER A 70 -0.41 13.12 -8.23
N PRO A 71 -0.84 14.38 -8.15
CA PRO A 71 -2.11 14.74 -7.51
C PRO A 71 -3.34 14.19 -8.27
N ALA A 72 -3.20 13.89 -9.56
CA ALA A 72 -4.27 13.29 -10.38
C ALA A 72 -4.25 11.76 -10.38
N TRP A 73 -3.76 11.14 -9.33
CA TRP A 73 -3.56 9.69 -9.22
C TRP A 73 -4.83 8.88 -9.43
N GLN A 74 -6.00 9.37 -9.01
CA GLN A 74 -7.29 8.68 -9.21
C GLN A 74 -7.62 8.47 -10.69
N MET A 75 -7.32 9.46 -11.53
CA MET A 75 -7.54 9.39 -12.98
C MET A 75 -6.44 8.63 -13.71
N GLN A 76 -5.22 8.64 -13.16
CA GLN A 76 -4.06 7.98 -13.77
C GLN A 76 -3.96 6.50 -13.43
N ALA A 77 -4.57 6.06 -12.31
CA ALA A 77 -4.53 4.67 -11.90
C ALA A 77 -5.07 3.74 -13.00
N THR A 78 -4.28 2.73 -13.37
CA THR A 78 -4.54 1.88 -14.53
C THR A 78 -4.23 0.42 -14.24
N VAL A 79 -4.80 -0.46 -15.06
CA VAL A 79 -4.46 -1.89 -15.18
C VAL A 79 -3.81 -2.20 -16.54
N ASP A 80 -3.55 -1.18 -17.37
CA ASP A 80 -2.88 -1.36 -18.65
C ASP A 80 -1.39 -1.66 -18.48
N LEU A 81 -1.01 -2.88 -18.84
CA LEU A 81 0.37 -3.40 -18.67
C LEU A 81 1.40 -2.61 -19.44
N ASN A 82 1.07 -2.09 -20.65
CA ASN A 82 2.02 -1.33 -21.46
C ASN A 82 2.34 0.02 -20.80
N THR A 83 1.31 0.69 -20.29
CA THR A 83 1.45 1.93 -19.53
C THR A 83 2.30 1.70 -18.28
N ILE A 84 2.02 0.64 -17.53
CA ILE A 84 2.73 0.28 -16.30
C ILE A 84 4.21 -0.01 -16.61
N GLN A 85 4.50 -0.81 -17.62
CA GLN A 85 5.87 -1.11 -18.03
C GLN A 85 6.63 0.18 -18.34
N SER A 86 6.06 1.06 -19.18
CA SER A 86 6.66 2.36 -19.55
C SER A 86 6.94 3.24 -18.32
N TRP A 87 6.05 3.22 -17.33
CA TRP A 87 6.25 3.98 -16.09
C TRP A 87 7.46 3.50 -15.29
N TRP A 88 7.60 2.20 -15.07
CA TRP A 88 8.71 1.66 -14.29
C TRP A 88 10.02 1.61 -15.06
N GLU A 89 10.01 1.56 -16.40
CA GLU A 89 11.20 1.79 -17.23
C GLU A 89 11.75 3.21 -17.03
N THR A 90 10.87 4.21 -16.94
CA THR A 90 11.25 5.61 -16.76
C THR A 90 11.58 5.96 -15.30
N ARG A 91 10.86 5.35 -14.35
CA ARG A 91 10.98 5.60 -12.90
C ARG A 91 11.14 4.31 -12.11
N PRO A 92 12.26 3.60 -12.26
CA PRO A 92 12.43 2.26 -11.70
C PRO A 92 12.48 2.20 -10.17
N GLU A 93 12.66 3.32 -9.49
CA GLU A 93 12.63 3.40 -8.03
C GLU A 93 11.25 3.74 -7.43
N ALA A 94 10.27 4.08 -8.30
CA ALA A 94 8.94 4.45 -7.83
C ALA A 94 8.29 3.33 -7.03
N ASN A 95 7.72 3.66 -5.89
CA ASN A 95 6.90 2.74 -5.11
C ASN A 95 5.61 2.41 -5.86
N VAL A 96 5.00 1.30 -5.48
CA VAL A 96 3.71 0.87 -6.04
C VAL A 96 2.60 1.38 -5.14
N ILE A 97 1.69 2.14 -5.70
CA ILE A 97 0.44 2.56 -5.06
C ILE A 97 -0.70 1.76 -5.67
N LEU A 98 -1.54 1.19 -4.83
CA LEU A 98 -2.80 0.55 -5.20
C LEU A 98 -3.95 1.48 -4.82
N VAL A 99 -4.88 1.68 -5.78
CA VAL A 99 -6.06 2.52 -5.58
C VAL A 99 -7.21 1.66 -5.07
N THR A 100 -7.79 2.06 -3.95
CA THR A 100 -8.89 1.35 -3.26
C THR A 100 -10.27 1.81 -3.71
N GLY A 101 -11.33 1.10 -3.31
CA GLY A 101 -12.71 1.44 -3.54
C GLY A 101 -13.26 1.13 -4.95
N ARG A 102 -12.50 0.42 -5.79
CA ARG A 102 -12.93 -0.02 -7.13
C ARG A 102 -13.07 -1.53 -7.24
N VAL A 103 -12.08 -2.26 -6.74
CA VAL A 103 -11.99 -3.72 -6.80
C VAL A 103 -11.85 -4.31 -5.40
N PHE A 104 -11.17 -3.61 -4.53
CA PHE A 104 -10.95 -3.98 -3.14
C PHE A 104 -10.93 -2.72 -2.27
N ASP A 105 -11.17 -2.92 -0.98
CA ASP A 105 -10.91 -1.97 0.09
C ASP A 105 -9.79 -2.49 0.98
N VAL A 106 -9.29 -1.65 1.89
CA VAL A 106 -8.24 -2.04 2.82
C VAL A 106 -8.57 -1.56 4.23
N LEU A 107 -8.55 -2.48 5.18
CA LEU A 107 -8.56 -2.18 6.61
C LEU A 107 -7.10 -2.08 7.08
N ASP A 108 -6.69 -0.91 7.52
CA ASP A 108 -5.34 -0.58 7.96
C ASP A 108 -5.33 -0.41 9.48
N VAL A 109 -4.57 -1.24 10.18
CA VAL A 109 -4.52 -1.31 11.65
C VAL A 109 -3.09 -1.25 12.17
N PRO A 110 -2.88 -0.91 13.45
CA PRO A 110 -1.59 -1.12 14.09
C PRO A 110 -1.14 -2.58 13.95
N ALA A 111 0.13 -2.82 13.65
CA ALA A 111 0.61 -4.18 13.40
C ALA A 111 0.38 -5.13 14.60
N ALA A 112 0.51 -4.61 15.84
CA ALA A 112 0.23 -5.40 17.05
C ALA A 112 -1.22 -5.90 17.09
N ALA A 113 -2.19 -5.01 16.83
CA ALA A 113 -3.60 -5.35 16.74
C ALA A 113 -3.87 -6.35 15.60
N GLY A 114 -3.25 -6.12 14.42
CA GLY A 114 -3.37 -7.04 13.29
C GLY A 114 -2.88 -8.46 13.59
N TYR A 115 -1.76 -8.62 14.29
CA TYR A 115 -1.26 -9.94 14.72
C TYR A 115 -2.19 -10.58 15.75
N ALA A 116 -2.66 -9.82 16.76
CA ALA A 116 -3.60 -10.33 17.75
C ALA A 116 -4.93 -10.78 17.13
N ALA A 117 -5.44 -10.03 16.14
CA ALA A 117 -6.63 -10.42 15.39
C ALA A 117 -6.41 -11.71 14.59
N LEU A 118 -5.26 -11.86 13.91
CA LEU A 118 -4.93 -13.06 13.14
C LEU A 118 -4.89 -14.34 13.98
N GLU A 119 -4.46 -14.25 15.25
CA GLU A 119 -4.46 -15.39 16.18
C GLU A 119 -5.88 -15.86 16.54
N ARG A 120 -6.87 -14.98 16.46
CA ARG A 120 -8.28 -15.25 16.80
C ARG A 120 -9.12 -15.63 15.57
N MET A 121 -8.65 -15.30 14.36
CA MET A 121 -9.37 -15.54 13.12
C MET A 121 -9.17 -17.00 12.63
N GLU A 122 -10.22 -17.80 12.69
CA GLU A 122 -10.23 -19.20 12.19
C GLU A 122 -10.47 -19.30 10.68
N ALA A 123 -11.06 -18.28 10.05
CA ALA A 123 -11.57 -18.31 8.69
C ALA A 123 -10.69 -17.57 7.67
N ALA A 124 -11.14 -17.54 6.43
CA ALA A 124 -10.46 -16.90 5.31
C ALA A 124 -10.20 -15.39 5.56
N VAL A 125 -8.97 -15.08 5.91
CA VAL A 125 -8.54 -13.73 6.25
C VAL A 125 -8.24 -12.89 5.01
N GLY A 126 -8.01 -13.54 3.84
CA GLY A 126 -7.62 -12.87 2.62
C GLY A 126 -6.16 -12.42 2.58
N PRO A 127 -5.82 -11.54 1.63
CA PRO A 127 -4.48 -10.99 1.52
C PRO A 127 -4.15 -10.05 2.67
N VAL A 128 -2.92 -10.16 3.20
CA VAL A 128 -2.44 -9.31 4.29
C VAL A 128 -1.03 -8.83 3.98
N ALA A 129 -0.82 -7.52 4.02
CA ALA A 129 0.50 -6.89 3.90
C ALA A 129 0.94 -6.24 5.21
N VAL A 130 2.25 -6.18 5.41
CA VAL A 130 2.86 -5.53 6.59
C VAL A 130 3.75 -4.39 6.12
N LEU A 131 3.52 -3.20 6.68
CA LEU A 131 4.28 -1.99 6.41
C LEU A 131 5.24 -1.73 7.58
N GLY A 132 6.44 -2.28 7.46
CA GLY A 132 7.41 -2.20 8.54
C GLY A 132 7.02 -2.98 9.78
N GLN A 133 7.05 -2.31 10.94
CA GLN A 133 6.62 -2.86 12.23
C GLN A 133 5.36 -2.16 12.76
N ASP A 134 4.87 -1.14 12.02
CA ASP A 134 3.89 -0.21 12.57
C ASP A 134 2.47 -0.52 12.09
N ARG A 135 2.31 -0.93 10.82
CA ARG A 135 0.98 -1.07 10.21
C ARG A 135 0.82 -2.40 9.50
N MET A 136 -0.41 -2.91 9.53
CA MET A 136 -0.85 -4.11 8.82
C MET A 136 -2.11 -3.80 8.00
N LEU A 137 -2.09 -4.22 6.74
CA LEU A 137 -3.14 -3.97 5.76
C LEU A 137 -3.87 -5.28 5.46
N PHE A 138 -5.17 -5.31 5.68
CA PHE A 138 -6.07 -6.40 5.33
C PHE A 138 -6.87 -6.01 4.10
N PHE A 139 -6.71 -6.75 3.02
CA PHE A 139 -7.41 -6.51 1.77
C PHE A 139 -8.73 -7.26 1.76
N VAL A 140 -9.81 -6.56 1.46
CA VAL A 140 -11.19 -7.07 1.52
C VAL A 140 -11.95 -6.74 0.23
N MET A 141 -13.06 -7.43 -0.02
CA MET A 141 -13.94 -7.04 -1.13
C MET A 141 -14.45 -5.62 -0.92
N THR A 142 -14.44 -4.80 -2.00
CA THR A 142 -15.10 -3.52 -1.95
C THR A 142 -16.61 -3.72 -1.77
N ARG A 143 -17.23 -2.90 -0.95
CA ARG A 143 -18.69 -2.86 -0.84
C ARG A 143 -19.33 -2.11 -2.02
N GLY A 144 -18.52 -1.51 -2.89
CA GLY A 144 -18.98 -0.64 -3.96
C GLY A 144 -19.41 0.74 -3.45
N ALA A 145 -19.78 1.63 -4.37
CA ALA A 145 -20.53 2.81 -3.98
C ALA A 145 -21.95 2.35 -3.65
N PRO A 146 -22.55 2.77 -2.52
CA PRO A 146 -23.96 2.54 -2.26
C PRO A 146 -24.83 3.00 -3.43
N ALA A 147 -25.94 2.31 -3.68
CA ALA A 147 -26.81 2.60 -4.81
C ALA A 147 -27.52 3.96 -4.68
N ASP A 148 -27.68 4.44 -3.45
CA ASP A 148 -28.28 5.73 -3.13
C ASP A 148 -27.65 6.37 -1.86
N GLU A 149 -27.98 7.65 -1.61
CA GLU A 149 -27.48 8.39 -0.46
C GLU A 149 -27.99 7.83 0.88
N ASP A 150 -29.20 7.27 0.90
CA ASP A 150 -29.80 6.72 2.12
C ASP A 150 -29.07 5.44 2.58
N GLU A 151 -28.52 4.65 1.66
CA GLU A 151 -27.70 3.47 1.96
C GLU A 151 -26.35 3.87 2.55
N TRP A 152 -25.79 5.02 2.17
CA TRP A 152 -24.59 5.59 2.78
C TRP A 152 -24.79 5.90 4.27
N TRP A 153 -25.91 6.52 4.60
CA TRP A 153 -26.24 6.92 5.99
C TRP A 153 -26.65 5.72 6.85
N SER A 154 -27.32 4.72 6.27
CA SER A 154 -27.75 3.53 7.00
C SER A 154 -26.63 2.55 7.34
N SER A 155 -25.53 2.58 6.58
CA SER A 155 -24.37 1.72 6.86
C SER A 155 -23.59 2.15 8.10
N GLY A 156 -23.81 3.35 8.63
CA GLY A 156 -23.13 3.89 9.83
C GLY A 156 -21.61 4.02 9.67
N LEU A 157 -21.13 3.77 8.46
CA LEU A 157 -19.72 3.75 8.12
C LEU A 157 -19.47 4.92 7.16
N ASP A 158 -19.47 6.13 7.71
CA ASP A 158 -18.79 7.23 7.04
C ASP A 158 -17.38 6.75 6.72
N CYS A 159 -17.00 6.87 5.44
CA CYS A 159 -15.66 6.48 4.98
C CYS A 159 -14.56 7.41 5.51
N GLU A 160 -14.79 8.13 6.58
CA GLU A 160 -13.74 8.76 7.36
C GLU A 160 -13.03 7.68 8.17
N PRO A 161 -11.80 7.33 7.80
CA PRO A 161 -11.06 6.19 8.37
C PRO A 161 -10.85 6.28 9.88
N GLU A 162 -11.08 7.45 10.47
CA GLU A 162 -10.80 7.74 11.88
C GLU A 162 -12.00 7.56 12.82
N SER A 163 -13.22 7.28 12.28
CA SER A 163 -14.43 7.25 13.09
C SER A 163 -14.80 5.88 13.68
N VAL A 164 -14.17 4.81 13.21
CA VAL A 164 -14.56 3.45 13.64
C VAL A 164 -13.98 3.10 15.02
N VAL A 165 -12.67 3.17 15.18
CA VAL A 165 -11.94 2.99 16.44
C VAL A 165 -10.54 3.58 16.29
N ALA A 166 -9.97 4.04 17.42
CA ALA A 166 -8.62 4.62 17.40
C ALA A 166 -7.59 3.65 16.83
N GLY A 167 -6.91 4.07 15.75
CA GLY A 167 -5.87 3.28 15.08
C GLY A 167 -6.32 2.45 13.87
N LEU A 168 -7.61 2.16 13.70
CA LEU A 168 -8.14 1.51 12.53
C LEU A 168 -8.51 2.56 11.46
N ARG A 169 -8.10 2.31 10.21
CA ARG A 169 -8.44 3.13 9.04
C ARG A 169 -9.03 2.24 7.97
N TRP A 170 -10.11 2.68 7.34
CA TRP A 170 -10.70 2.00 6.20
C TRP A 170 -10.41 2.79 4.92
N HIS A 171 -9.56 2.25 4.08
CA HIS A 171 -9.27 2.78 2.76
C HIS A 171 -10.30 2.24 1.77
N CYS A 172 -11.31 3.02 1.48
CA CYS A 172 -12.39 2.72 0.54
C CYS A 172 -12.27 3.58 -0.72
N ARG A 173 -13.40 4.11 -1.24
CA ARG A 173 -13.43 4.95 -2.44
C ARG A 173 -12.52 6.18 -2.29
N ASP A 174 -11.85 6.53 -3.40
CA ASP A 174 -10.95 7.69 -3.50
C ASP A 174 -9.80 7.69 -2.49
N SER A 175 -9.35 6.50 -2.10
CA SER A 175 -8.20 6.31 -1.26
C SER A 175 -7.15 5.41 -1.93
N TYR A 176 -6.01 5.24 -1.27
CA TYR A 176 -4.91 4.42 -1.77
C TYR A 176 -4.11 3.82 -0.63
N VAL A 177 -3.36 2.77 -0.95
CA VAL A 177 -2.36 2.17 -0.05
C VAL A 177 -1.05 1.92 -0.78
N VAL A 178 0.03 1.86 -0.01
CA VAL A 178 1.35 1.45 -0.52
C VAL A 178 1.41 -0.08 -0.54
N ALA A 179 1.75 -0.65 -1.69
CA ALA A 179 1.82 -2.11 -1.85
C ALA A 179 3.25 -2.66 -1.75
N PRO A 180 3.43 -3.91 -1.30
CA PRO A 180 4.70 -4.62 -1.44
C PRO A 180 5.18 -4.69 -2.90
N PRO A 181 6.50 -4.63 -3.16
CA PRO A 181 7.63 -4.52 -2.24
C PRO A 181 8.14 -3.07 -2.06
N SER A 182 7.25 -2.12 -1.97
CA SER A 182 7.54 -0.69 -1.79
C SER A 182 8.39 -0.42 -0.55
N ARG A 183 9.06 0.73 -0.55
CA ARG A 183 10.04 1.09 0.48
C ARG A 183 9.65 2.34 1.23
N PHE A 184 10.05 2.37 2.49
CA PHE A 184 9.88 3.48 3.41
C PHE A 184 11.25 3.99 3.90
N PRO A 185 11.31 5.16 4.56
CA PRO A 185 12.53 5.62 5.21
C PRO A 185 13.15 4.57 6.14
N GLY A 186 14.45 4.67 6.39
CA GLY A 186 15.16 3.70 7.23
C GLY A 186 15.43 2.34 6.57
N GLY A 187 15.07 2.16 5.29
CA GLY A 187 15.28 0.89 4.57
C GLY A 187 14.19 -0.16 4.83
N VAL A 188 13.13 0.24 5.49
CA VAL A 188 11.94 -0.60 5.70
C VAL A 188 11.28 -0.94 4.37
N VAL A 189 10.80 -2.17 4.21
CA VAL A 189 10.16 -2.67 2.99
C VAL A 189 8.78 -3.24 3.35
N ALA A 190 7.77 -2.86 2.58
CA ALA A 190 6.47 -3.51 2.63
C ALA A 190 6.59 -4.97 2.16
N ARG A 191 5.91 -5.88 2.84
CA ARG A 191 5.93 -7.31 2.50
C ARG A 191 4.55 -7.92 2.63
N TRP A 192 4.27 -8.92 1.81
CA TRP A 192 3.10 -9.77 2.02
C TRP A 192 3.35 -10.74 3.18
N LEU A 193 2.42 -10.82 4.08
CA LEU A 193 2.28 -11.92 5.04
C LEU A 193 1.43 -13.02 4.40
N ARG A 194 0.39 -12.63 3.64
CA ARG A 194 -0.51 -13.48 2.86
C ARG A 194 -0.67 -12.84 1.47
N PRO A 195 -0.06 -13.40 0.42
CA PRO A 195 -0.08 -12.78 -0.90
C PRO A 195 -1.45 -12.92 -1.60
N PRO A 196 -1.86 -11.95 -2.43
CA PRO A 196 -3.21 -11.92 -3.00
C PRO A 196 -3.52 -13.02 -4.01
N HIS A 197 -2.50 -13.58 -4.68
CA HIS A 197 -2.69 -14.67 -5.64
C HIS A 197 -3.03 -16.02 -5.00
N GLU A 198 -2.81 -16.16 -3.69
CA GLU A 198 -3.10 -17.38 -2.92
C GLU A 198 -4.36 -17.25 -2.07
N HIS A 199 -4.84 -16.01 -1.87
CA HIS A 199 -5.90 -15.71 -0.93
C HIS A 199 -6.97 -14.81 -1.58
N PRO A 200 -8.23 -15.27 -1.71
CA PRO A 200 -9.32 -14.44 -2.21
C PRO A 200 -9.65 -13.32 -1.22
N LEU A 201 -10.22 -12.24 -1.74
CA LEU A 201 -10.71 -11.14 -0.92
C LEU A 201 -11.90 -11.60 -0.06
N PRO A 202 -11.86 -11.46 1.26
CA PRO A 202 -12.97 -11.77 2.15
C PRO A 202 -13.98 -10.60 2.21
N ASP A 203 -15.14 -10.86 2.78
CA ASP A 203 -16.09 -9.81 3.15
C ASP A 203 -15.51 -8.91 4.27
N ALA A 204 -15.65 -7.58 4.08
CA ALA A 204 -15.05 -6.59 4.97
C ALA A 204 -15.61 -6.67 6.41
N LEU A 205 -16.94 -6.88 6.56
CA LEU A 205 -17.59 -6.85 7.88
C LEU A 205 -17.16 -8.01 8.77
N ARG A 206 -16.85 -9.17 8.16
CA ARG A 206 -16.34 -10.33 8.92
C ARG A 206 -14.99 -10.05 9.57
N LEU A 207 -14.13 -9.26 8.93
CA LEU A 207 -12.83 -8.91 9.50
C LEU A 207 -12.92 -7.70 10.42
N LEU A 208 -13.81 -6.77 10.13
CA LEU A 208 -13.93 -5.51 10.84
C LEU A 208 -14.15 -5.74 12.35
N GLU A 209 -15.05 -6.64 12.73
CA GLU A 209 -15.34 -6.98 14.12
C GLU A 209 -14.08 -7.42 14.89
N TYR A 210 -13.33 -8.37 14.34
CA TYR A 210 -12.07 -8.86 14.95
C TYR A 210 -11.00 -7.75 15.06
N LEU A 211 -10.93 -6.88 14.04
CA LEU A 211 -9.93 -5.81 14.00
C LEU A 211 -10.29 -4.67 14.95
N VAL A 212 -11.58 -4.34 15.10
CA VAL A 212 -12.06 -3.37 16.09
C VAL A 212 -11.71 -3.84 17.49
N ASP A 213 -12.14 -5.05 17.85
CA ASP A 213 -11.84 -5.66 19.16
C ASP A 213 -10.33 -5.66 19.49
N ALA A 214 -9.49 -5.95 18.48
CA ALA A 214 -8.05 -6.00 18.66
C ALA A 214 -7.40 -4.61 18.76
N CYS A 215 -8.05 -3.56 18.25
CA CYS A 215 -7.59 -2.18 18.39
C CYS A 215 -7.99 -1.56 19.73
N GLU A 216 -9.06 -2.08 20.36
CA GLU A 216 -9.55 -1.61 21.66
C GLU A 216 -8.86 -2.29 22.87
N ALA A 217 -8.20 -3.43 22.61
CA ALA A 217 -7.52 -4.22 23.65
C ALA A 217 -6.12 -3.69 23.97
#